data_1ed1ef484868ad0d8056f0554b88f551
#
_entry.id   1ed1ef484868ad0d8056f0554b88f551
#
_cell.length_a   1.000
_cell.length_b   1.000
_cell.length_c   1.000
_cell.angle_alpha   90.00
_cell.angle_beta   90.00
_cell.angle_gamma   90.00
#
_symmetry.space_group_name_H-M   'P 1'
#
loop_
_entity.id
_entity.type
_entity.pdbx_description
1 polymer ?
#
loop_
_entity_poly.entity_id
_entity_poly.type
_entity_poly.pdbx_seq_one_letter_code
_entity_poly.pdbx_strand_id
1 'polypeptide(L)'
;MIKNLIFDFGKVLVDYDFEAFFRKFIPDTERCQAFTPVLYNEELQQMLDREERPFDVIMEEWIENHKEFEPEIRYFNEHYPEIVTNEVEGMYELLTQLKAEGYKLYGLTNWCSKVYLTMAQFPIFKLLDGQIISSEEKVIKPEPEIYHRLFDKFNLKPEECIFTDDRTENIEGGKLLGMNGFVFKDAKQYETELRELLK
;
A
#
# COMPACT_ATOMS: atom_id res chain seq x y z
N MET A 1 11.05 21.16 -12.00
CA MET A 1 10.50 20.24 -13.04
C MET A 1 10.33 18.88 -12.42
N ILE A 2 9.17 18.28 -12.57
CA ILE A 2 8.86 16.93 -12.03
C ILE A 2 9.70 15.86 -12.73
N LYS A 3 10.24 14.95 -11.96
CA LYS A 3 11.08 13.83 -12.43
C LYS A 3 10.69 12.49 -11.82
N ASN A 4 10.09 12.54 -10.63
CA ASN A 4 9.85 11.37 -9.79
C ASN A 4 8.36 11.23 -9.51
N LEU A 5 7.83 10.05 -9.77
CA LEU A 5 6.44 9.71 -9.52
C LEU A 5 6.42 8.63 -8.43
N ILE A 6 5.73 8.93 -7.34
CA ILE A 6 5.69 8.09 -6.15
C ILE A 6 4.27 7.53 -6.01
N PHE A 7 4.14 6.23 -5.78
CA PHE A 7 2.88 5.51 -5.73
C PHE A 7 2.73 4.76 -4.41
N ASP A 8 1.57 4.84 -3.81
CA ASP A 8 1.15 3.80 -2.88
C ASP A 8 0.95 2.47 -3.62
N PHE A 9 0.83 1.37 -2.90
CA PHE A 9 0.62 0.05 -3.49
C PHE A 9 -0.86 -0.33 -3.48
N GLY A 10 -1.45 -0.41 -2.31
CA GLY A 10 -2.84 -0.81 -2.16
C GLY A 10 -3.81 0.19 -2.78
N LYS A 11 -4.78 -0.29 -3.57
CA LYS A 11 -5.78 0.55 -4.26
C LYS A 11 -5.20 1.54 -5.28
N VAL A 12 -3.87 1.54 -5.50
CA VAL A 12 -3.18 2.36 -6.50
C VAL A 12 -2.49 1.51 -7.56
N LEU A 13 -1.63 0.59 -7.15
CA LEU A 13 -0.96 -0.35 -8.07
C LEU A 13 -1.64 -1.72 -8.12
N VAL A 14 -2.14 -2.19 -6.99
CA VAL A 14 -2.83 -3.48 -6.85
C VAL A 14 -4.14 -3.31 -6.10
N ASP A 15 -5.10 -4.15 -6.42
CA ASP A 15 -6.42 -4.15 -5.80
C ASP A 15 -6.61 -5.34 -4.87
N TYR A 16 -7.38 -5.14 -3.80
CA TYR A 16 -7.69 -6.15 -2.81
C TYR A 16 -9.14 -6.02 -2.31
N ASP A 17 -9.71 -7.14 -1.87
CA ASP A 17 -11.05 -7.18 -1.31
C ASP A 17 -11.07 -8.15 -0.14
N PHE A 18 -10.96 -7.60 1.07
CA PHE A 18 -11.00 -8.38 2.31
C PHE A 18 -12.33 -9.11 2.50
N GLU A 19 -13.45 -8.48 2.13
CA GLU A 19 -14.75 -9.13 2.28
C GLU A 19 -14.88 -10.32 1.34
N ALA A 20 -14.54 -10.16 0.07
CA ALA A 20 -14.54 -11.26 -0.88
C ALA A 20 -13.55 -12.36 -0.48
N PHE A 21 -12.38 -12.00 0.05
CA PHE A 21 -11.42 -12.97 0.58
C PHE A 21 -12.02 -13.77 1.74
N PHE A 22 -12.57 -13.11 2.75
CA PHE A 22 -13.12 -13.81 3.93
C PHE A 22 -14.31 -14.69 3.57
N ARG A 23 -15.19 -14.27 2.65
CA ARG A 23 -16.33 -15.08 2.20
C ARG A 23 -15.94 -16.40 1.53
N LYS A 24 -14.72 -16.53 1.02
CA LYS A 24 -14.25 -17.79 0.43
C LYS A 24 -14.14 -18.91 1.46
N PHE A 25 -13.79 -18.60 2.70
CA PHE A 25 -13.61 -19.61 3.73
C PHE A 25 -14.55 -19.48 4.93
N ILE A 26 -15.26 -18.36 5.07
CA ILE A 26 -16.34 -18.18 6.06
C ILE A 26 -17.69 -18.09 5.31
N PRO A 27 -18.33 -19.24 5.01
CA PRO A 27 -19.60 -19.25 4.27
C PRO A 27 -20.77 -18.63 5.08
N ASP A 28 -20.70 -18.71 6.41
CA ASP A 28 -21.69 -18.13 7.31
C ASP A 28 -21.58 -16.60 7.31
N THR A 29 -22.67 -15.94 6.92
CA THR A 29 -22.68 -14.49 6.74
C THR A 29 -22.54 -13.73 8.07
N GLU A 30 -23.20 -14.22 9.13
CA GLU A 30 -23.16 -13.56 10.44
C GLU A 30 -21.74 -13.67 11.04
N ARG A 31 -21.12 -14.85 10.93
CA ARG A 31 -19.75 -15.07 11.38
C ARG A 31 -18.74 -14.24 10.57
N CYS A 32 -18.91 -14.15 9.25
CA CYS A 32 -18.06 -13.31 8.41
C CYS A 32 -18.14 -11.83 8.77
N GLN A 33 -19.36 -11.32 8.99
CA GLN A 33 -19.57 -9.94 9.42
C GLN A 33 -19.00 -9.65 10.82
N ALA A 34 -19.07 -10.62 11.74
CA ALA A 34 -18.46 -10.50 13.07
C ALA A 34 -16.92 -10.54 12.99
N PHE A 35 -16.35 -11.33 12.10
CA PHE A 35 -14.91 -11.50 11.93
C PHE A 35 -14.22 -10.34 11.22
N THR A 36 -14.86 -9.76 10.20
CA THR A 36 -14.25 -8.70 9.37
C THR A 36 -13.65 -7.57 10.21
N PRO A 37 -14.35 -6.97 11.21
CA PRO A 37 -13.77 -5.89 12.03
C PRO A 37 -12.67 -6.38 12.98
N VAL A 38 -12.53 -7.67 13.22
CA VAL A 38 -11.44 -8.23 14.03
C VAL A 38 -10.11 -8.12 13.30
N LEU A 39 -10.09 -8.35 11.99
CA LEU A 39 -8.86 -8.23 11.18
C LEU A 39 -8.73 -6.90 10.44
N TYR A 40 -9.85 -6.32 10.01
CA TYR A 40 -9.84 -5.05 9.29
C TYR A 40 -10.19 -3.91 10.24
N ASN A 41 -9.25 -3.55 11.11
CA ASN A 41 -9.35 -2.44 12.03
C ASN A 41 -8.02 -1.67 12.12
N GLU A 42 -8.11 -0.42 12.53
CA GLU A 42 -6.99 0.51 12.52
C GLU A 42 -5.85 0.09 13.47
N GLU A 43 -6.17 -0.48 14.62
CA GLU A 43 -5.16 -0.90 15.60
C GLU A 43 -4.27 -1.99 15.02
N LEU A 44 -4.86 -3.09 14.53
CA LEU A 44 -4.10 -4.19 13.94
C LEU A 44 -3.36 -3.74 12.67
N GLN A 45 -4.00 -2.93 11.81
CA GLN A 45 -3.35 -2.42 10.60
C GLN A 45 -2.08 -1.62 10.96
N GLN A 46 -2.16 -0.70 11.91
CA GLN A 46 -0.98 0.05 12.35
C GLN A 46 0.11 -0.84 12.96
N MET A 47 -0.25 -1.85 13.73
CA MET A 47 0.71 -2.81 14.29
C MET A 47 1.43 -3.60 13.17
N LEU A 48 0.68 -4.05 12.17
CA LEU A 48 1.23 -4.78 11.03
C LEU A 48 2.05 -3.87 10.10
N ASP A 49 1.59 -2.66 9.84
CA ASP A 49 2.27 -1.70 8.96
C ASP A 49 3.59 -1.21 9.55
N ARG A 50 3.69 -1.08 10.88
CA ARG A 50 4.96 -0.78 11.55
C ARG A 50 5.82 -2.02 11.74
N GLU A 51 5.18 -3.15 12.02
CA GLU A 51 5.83 -4.44 12.29
C GLU A 51 7.05 -4.31 13.24
N GLU A 52 6.87 -3.57 14.34
CA GLU A 52 7.91 -3.44 15.38
C GLU A 52 8.29 -4.78 16.00
N ARG A 53 7.39 -5.77 15.89
CA ARG A 53 7.59 -7.18 16.22
C ARG A 53 7.28 -8.01 14.98
N PRO A 54 7.86 -9.21 14.81
CA PRO A 54 7.59 -10.06 13.65
C PRO A 54 6.08 -10.28 13.42
N PHE A 55 5.66 -10.29 12.16
CA PHE A 55 4.26 -10.47 11.76
C PHE A 55 3.58 -11.63 12.50
N ASP A 56 4.22 -12.81 12.54
CA ASP A 56 3.64 -13.99 13.18
C ASP A 56 3.48 -13.82 14.70
N VAL A 57 4.36 -13.04 15.36
CA VAL A 57 4.23 -12.73 16.80
C VAL A 57 3.02 -11.84 17.03
N ILE A 58 2.82 -10.81 16.19
CA ILE A 58 1.63 -9.94 16.27
C ILE A 58 0.36 -10.77 16.10
N MET A 59 0.35 -11.68 15.12
CA MET A 59 -0.81 -12.52 14.84
C MET A 59 -1.12 -13.51 15.97
N GLU A 60 -0.12 -14.12 16.60
CA GLU A 60 -0.33 -14.99 17.77
C GLU A 60 -0.91 -14.20 18.96
N GLU A 61 -0.40 -12.99 19.26
CA GLU A 61 -0.97 -12.13 20.29
C GLU A 61 -2.41 -11.71 19.95
N TRP A 62 -2.70 -11.47 18.67
CA TRP A 62 -4.04 -11.14 18.21
C TRP A 62 -5.02 -12.29 18.42
N ILE A 63 -4.58 -13.53 18.17
CA ILE A 63 -5.32 -14.76 18.47
C ILE A 63 -5.62 -14.88 19.96
N GLU A 64 -4.65 -14.60 20.83
CA GLU A 64 -4.88 -14.67 22.29
C GLU A 64 -6.01 -13.77 22.77
N ASN A 65 -6.22 -12.63 22.10
CA ASN A 65 -7.29 -11.69 22.40
C ASN A 65 -8.62 -12.01 21.69
N HIS A 66 -8.61 -12.86 20.66
CA HIS A 66 -9.77 -13.19 19.83
C HIS A 66 -9.88 -14.70 19.57
N LYS A 67 -9.81 -15.47 20.63
CA LYS A 67 -9.76 -16.96 20.57
C LYS A 67 -10.92 -17.59 19.82
N GLU A 68 -12.09 -16.96 19.84
CA GLU A 68 -13.28 -17.42 19.11
C GLU A 68 -13.09 -17.38 17.57
N PHE A 69 -12.11 -16.62 17.09
CA PHE A 69 -11.78 -16.46 15.66
C PHE A 69 -10.40 -17.04 15.31
N GLU A 70 -9.79 -17.82 16.19
CA GLU A 70 -8.45 -18.41 15.94
C GLU A 70 -8.35 -19.12 14.58
N PRO A 71 -9.29 -19.97 14.14
CA PRO A 71 -9.17 -20.63 12.84
C PRO A 71 -9.13 -19.66 11.66
N GLU A 72 -9.93 -18.59 11.72
CA GLU A 72 -10.02 -17.57 10.69
C GLU A 72 -8.76 -16.70 10.64
N ILE A 73 -8.22 -16.33 11.80
CA ILE A 73 -6.98 -15.54 11.89
C ILE A 73 -5.80 -16.36 11.35
N ARG A 74 -5.72 -17.66 11.69
CA ARG A 74 -4.67 -18.56 11.15
C ARG A 74 -4.81 -18.69 9.64
N TYR A 75 -6.01 -18.86 9.12
CA TYR A 75 -6.26 -18.91 7.68
C TYR A 75 -5.79 -17.63 6.99
N PHE A 76 -6.16 -16.46 7.52
CA PHE A 76 -5.69 -15.17 7.02
C PHE A 76 -4.16 -15.10 6.96
N ASN A 77 -3.48 -15.49 8.04
CA ASN A 77 -2.02 -15.46 8.10
C ASN A 77 -1.39 -16.37 7.03
N GLU A 78 -1.92 -17.57 6.86
CA GLU A 78 -1.42 -18.55 5.89
C GLU A 78 -1.68 -18.12 4.44
N HIS A 79 -2.86 -17.54 4.18
CA HIS A 79 -3.33 -17.16 2.84
C HIS A 79 -3.21 -15.66 2.54
N TYR A 80 -2.43 -14.91 3.32
CA TYR A 80 -2.28 -13.47 3.19
C TYR A 80 -2.05 -12.97 1.75
N PRO A 81 -1.19 -13.61 0.91
CA PRO A 81 -0.96 -13.14 -0.46
C PRO A 81 -2.18 -13.24 -1.38
N GLU A 82 -3.21 -14.02 -1.02
CA GLU A 82 -4.42 -14.20 -1.81
C GLU A 82 -5.44 -13.06 -1.65
N ILE A 83 -5.19 -12.12 -0.72
CA ILE A 83 -6.03 -10.93 -0.51
C ILE A 83 -5.96 -10.02 -1.73
N VAL A 84 -4.77 -9.88 -2.31
CA VAL A 84 -4.55 -9.09 -3.51
C VAL A 84 -4.91 -9.95 -4.73
N THR A 85 -5.84 -9.45 -5.52
CA THR A 85 -6.45 -10.22 -6.61
C THR A 85 -5.95 -9.84 -7.99
N ASN A 86 -5.59 -8.58 -8.20
CA ASN A 86 -5.21 -8.04 -9.51
C ASN A 86 -4.42 -6.75 -9.39
N GLU A 87 -3.75 -6.38 -10.47
CA GLU A 87 -3.26 -5.01 -10.67
C GLU A 87 -4.45 -4.07 -10.92
N VAL A 88 -4.33 -2.82 -10.50
CA VAL A 88 -5.34 -1.80 -10.82
C VAL A 88 -5.37 -1.58 -12.33
N GLU A 89 -6.55 -1.67 -12.92
CA GLU A 89 -6.76 -1.61 -14.36
C GLU A 89 -6.12 -0.36 -14.99
N GLY A 90 -5.33 -0.55 -16.04
CA GLY A 90 -4.65 0.49 -16.81
C GLY A 90 -3.37 1.04 -16.18
N MET A 91 -3.04 0.69 -14.92
CA MET A 91 -1.85 1.22 -14.26
C MET A 91 -0.55 0.61 -14.81
N TYR A 92 -0.53 -0.66 -15.16
CA TYR A 92 0.67 -1.28 -15.72
C TYR A 92 1.11 -0.61 -17.03
N GLU A 93 0.16 -0.42 -17.95
CA GLU A 93 0.41 0.24 -19.24
C GLU A 93 0.84 1.69 -19.04
N LEU A 94 0.16 2.41 -18.15
CA LEU A 94 0.46 3.80 -17.84
C LEU A 94 1.85 3.96 -17.22
N LEU A 95 2.23 3.15 -16.24
CA LEU A 95 3.56 3.18 -15.64
C LEU A 95 4.65 2.83 -16.67
N THR A 96 4.37 1.87 -17.55
CA THR A 96 5.29 1.50 -18.65
C THR A 96 5.54 2.69 -19.57
N GLN A 97 4.48 3.42 -19.95
CA GLN A 97 4.57 4.62 -20.77
C GLN A 97 5.35 5.72 -20.05
N LEU A 98 5.03 6.03 -18.79
CA LEU A 98 5.71 7.07 -18.00
C LEU A 98 7.20 6.78 -17.83
N LYS A 99 7.55 5.52 -17.64
CA LYS A 99 8.95 5.10 -17.60
C LYS A 99 9.66 5.32 -18.94
N ALA A 100 8.99 5.04 -20.05
CA ALA A 100 9.51 5.31 -21.39
C ALA A 100 9.65 6.83 -21.68
N GLU A 101 8.81 7.67 -21.06
CA GLU A 101 8.92 9.13 -21.09
C GLU A 101 10.08 9.67 -20.23
N GLY A 102 10.74 8.82 -19.45
CA GLY A 102 11.93 9.15 -18.65
C GLY A 102 11.68 9.48 -17.19
N TYR A 103 10.45 9.31 -16.70
CA TYR A 103 10.17 9.46 -15.27
C TYR A 103 10.76 8.31 -14.45
N LYS A 104 11.16 8.62 -13.22
CA LYS A 104 11.51 7.63 -12.21
C LYS A 104 10.29 7.27 -11.39
N LEU A 105 10.10 5.98 -11.15
CA LEU A 105 8.93 5.44 -10.47
C LEU A 105 9.34 4.83 -9.13
N TYR A 106 8.71 5.29 -8.05
CA TYR A 106 9.01 4.81 -6.70
C TYR A 106 7.75 4.37 -5.98
N GLY A 107 7.91 3.44 -5.05
CA GLY A 107 6.86 3.02 -4.13
C GLY A 107 7.01 3.67 -2.76
N LEU A 108 5.88 4.02 -2.12
CA LEU A 108 5.81 4.46 -0.74
C LEU A 108 4.55 3.88 -0.09
N THR A 109 4.69 2.79 0.66
CA THR A 109 3.53 2.03 1.13
C THR A 109 3.56 1.75 2.62
N ASN A 110 2.36 1.78 3.24
CA ASN A 110 2.11 1.20 4.55
C ASN A 110 1.73 -0.26 4.33
N TRP A 111 2.65 -1.17 4.65
CA TRP A 111 2.42 -2.61 4.46
C TRP A 111 3.40 -3.42 5.30
N CYS A 112 2.94 -4.57 5.81
CA CYS A 112 3.78 -5.52 6.54
C CYS A 112 4.78 -6.24 5.62
N SER A 113 5.72 -6.98 6.21
CA SER A 113 6.75 -7.72 5.48
C SER A 113 6.23 -8.73 4.44
N LYS A 114 4.96 -9.17 4.57
CA LYS A 114 4.33 -10.06 3.57
C LYS A 114 4.09 -9.39 2.22
N VAL A 115 4.26 -8.07 2.09
CA VAL A 115 4.20 -7.33 0.81
C VAL A 115 5.11 -7.94 -0.26
N TYR A 116 6.23 -8.51 0.11
CA TYR A 116 7.15 -9.16 -0.85
C TYR A 116 6.54 -10.38 -1.54
N LEU A 117 5.65 -11.10 -0.85
CA LEU A 117 4.89 -12.21 -1.46
C LEU A 117 3.92 -11.69 -2.53
N THR A 118 3.30 -10.53 -2.28
CA THR A 118 2.45 -9.84 -3.25
C THR A 118 3.27 -9.29 -4.42
N MET A 119 4.37 -8.59 -4.14
CA MET A 119 5.24 -8.03 -5.18
C MET A 119 5.79 -9.09 -6.15
N ALA A 120 6.03 -10.30 -5.65
CA ALA A 120 6.50 -11.41 -6.48
C ALA A 120 5.45 -11.89 -7.50
N GLN A 121 4.16 -11.66 -7.25
CA GLN A 121 3.06 -12.13 -8.11
C GLN A 121 2.72 -11.14 -9.24
N PHE A 122 2.93 -9.83 -9.01
CA PHE A 122 2.46 -8.79 -9.93
C PHE A 122 3.61 -8.08 -10.66
N PRO A 123 3.61 -8.11 -12.02
CA PRO A 123 4.66 -7.48 -12.83
C PRO A 123 4.83 -5.98 -12.64
N ILE A 124 3.78 -5.25 -12.25
CA ILE A 124 3.80 -3.80 -12.07
C ILE A 124 4.91 -3.34 -11.12
N PHE A 125 5.21 -4.11 -10.08
CA PHE A 125 6.27 -3.79 -9.12
C PHE A 125 7.68 -3.81 -9.72
N LYS A 126 7.90 -4.54 -10.84
CA LYS A 126 9.17 -4.56 -11.57
C LYS A 126 9.45 -3.26 -12.33
N LEU A 127 8.43 -2.42 -12.50
CA LEU A 127 8.57 -1.10 -13.11
C LEU A 127 9.17 -0.07 -12.15
N LEU A 128 9.12 -0.30 -10.84
CA LEU A 128 9.62 0.63 -9.84
C LEU A 128 11.17 0.67 -9.85
N ASP A 129 11.71 1.87 -9.72
CA ASP A 129 13.16 2.11 -9.55
C ASP A 129 13.60 1.91 -8.09
N GLY A 130 12.65 1.87 -7.15
CA GLY A 130 12.86 1.58 -5.74
C GLY A 130 11.59 1.79 -4.92
N GLN A 131 11.62 1.41 -3.64
CA GLN A 131 10.50 1.57 -2.73
C GLN A 131 10.92 1.80 -1.28
N ILE A 132 9.99 2.38 -0.52
CA ILE A 132 9.96 2.45 0.93
C ILE A 132 8.75 1.65 1.42
N ILE A 133 8.98 0.74 2.34
CA ILE A 133 7.96 -0.10 2.96
C ILE A 133 7.98 0.18 4.46
N SER A 134 6.83 0.54 5.01
CA SER A 134 6.71 0.99 6.40
C SER A 134 7.23 -0.04 7.41
N SER A 135 6.98 -1.32 7.17
CA SER A 135 7.45 -2.39 8.06
C SER A 135 8.97 -2.55 8.11
N GLU A 136 9.70 -2.11 7.09
CA GLU A 136 11.18 -2.05 7.13
C GLU A 136 11.67 -0.83 7.92
N GLU A 137 11.01 0.32 7.71
CA GLU A 137 11.41 1.60 8.30
C GLU A 137 10.86 1.82 9.72
N LYS A 138 9.84 1.02 10.14
CA LYS A 138 9.13 1.10 11.43
C LYS A 138 8.38 2.43 11.65
N VAL A 139 8.10 3.12 10.56
CA VAL A 139 7.32 4.36 10.50
C VAL A 139 6.29 4.25 9.38
N ILE A 140 5.15 4.92 9.54
CA ILE A 140 4.00 4.82 8.62
C ILE A 140 3.62 6.18 8.04
N LYS A 141 3.01 6.22 6.86
CA LYS A 141 2.28 7.40 6.38
C LYS A 141 1.09 7.67 7.32
N PRO A 142 0.77 8.94 7.63
CA PRO A 142 1.35 10.19 7.10
C PRO A 142 2.47 10.78 7.98
N GLU A 143 3.20 10.01 8.76
CA GLU A 143 4.30 10.52 9.56
C GLU A 143 5.39 11.14 8.68
N PRO A 144 5.90 12.34 9.00
CA PRO A 144 6.92 13.02 8.18
C PRO A 144 8.17 12.17 7.93
N GLU A 145 8.53 11.33 8.89
CA GLU A 145 9.73 10.52 8.84
C GLU A 145 9.76 9.54 7.66
N ILE A 146 8.62 8.92 7.29
CA ILE A 146 8.61 7.96 6.17
C ILE A 146 8.91 8.65 4.82
N TYR A 147 8.45 9.89 4.64
CA TYR A 147 8.76 10.68 3.44
C TYR A 147 10.23 11.09 3.43
N HIS A 148 10.80 11.46 4.58
CA HIS A 148 12.23 11.74 4.69
C HIS A 148 13.07 10.51 4.34
N ARG A 149 12.67 9.29 4.78
CA ARG A 149 13.32 8.05 4.36
C ARG A 149 13.33 7.88 2.84
N LEU A 150 12.21 8.21 2.18
CA LEU A 150 12.12 8.17 0.72
C LEU A 150 13.10 9.17 0.07
N PHE A 151 13.11 10.42 0.54
CA PHE A 151 13.97 11.46 -0.02
C PHE A 151 15.45 11.11 0.16
N ASP A 152 15.83 10.69 1.34
CA ASP A 152 17.22 10.38 1.67
C ASP A 152 17.72 9.14 0.92
N LYS A 153 16.93 8.05 0.90
CA LYS A 153 17.33 6.78 0.28
C LYS A 153 17.58 6.93 -1.23
N PHE A 154 16.77 7.74 -1.91
CA PHE A 154 16.85 7.89 -3.36
C PHE A 154 17.38 9.26 -3.80
N ASN A 155 17.84 10.09 -2.86
CA ASN A 155 18.34 11.45 -3.11
C ASN A 155 17.33 12.29 -3.92
N LEU A 156 16.06 12.30 -3.46
CA LEU A 156 14.97 13.00 -4.12
C LEU A 156 14.81 14.41 -3.54
N LYS A 157 14.40 15.34 -4.42
CA LYS A 157 13.95 16.66 -4.01
C LYS A 157 12.41 16.68 -3.98
N PRO A 158 11.78 17.01 -2.86
CA PRO A 158 10.32 16.99 -2.73
C PRO A 158 9.59 17.73 -3.86
N GLU A 159 10.08 18.90 -4.25
CA GLU A 159 9.51 19.72 -5.32
C GLU A 159 9.64 19.11 -6.75
N GLU A 160 10.43 18.06 -6.91
CA GLU A 160 10.54 17.29 -8.15
C GLU A 160 9.68 16.02 -8.13
N CYS A 161 8.87 15.81 -7.07
CA CYS A 161 8.09 14.62 -6.81
C CYS A 161 6.60 14.87 -6.92
N ILE A 162 5.86 13.89 -7.46
CA ILE A 162 4.41 13.78 -7.36
C ILE A 162 4.09 12.49 -6.62
N PHE A 163 3.33 12.60 -5.54
CA PHE A 163 2.87 11.47 -4.74
C PHE A 163 1.40 11.17 -5.00
N THR A 164 1.07 9.90 -5.15
CA THR A 164 -0.28 9.40 -5.42
C THR A 164 -0.62 8.27 -4.46
N ASP A 165 -1.74 8.44 -3.77
CA ASP A 165 -2.22 7.56 -2.70
C ASP A 165 -3.75 7.64 -2.68
N ASP A 166 -4.45 6.62 -2.26
CA ASP A 166 -5.91 6.60 -2.16
C ASP A 166 -6.44 7.34 -0.91
N ARG A 167 -5.55 7.66 0.04
CA ARG A 167 -5.87 8.34 1.31
C ARG A 167 -5.41 9.80 1.31
N THR A 168 -6.37 10.68 1.57
CA THR A 168 -6.14 12.14 1.59
C THR A 168 -5.07 12.54 2.60
N GLU A 169 -5.08 11.95 3.81
CA GLU A 169 -4.12 12.27 4.86
C GLU A 169 -2.67 11.96 4.47
N ASN A 170 -2.45 10.92 3.67
CA ASN A 170 -1.12 10.58 3.17
C ASN A 170 -0.63 11.62 2.15
N ILE A 171 -1.52 12.04 1.25
CA ILE A 171 -1.22 13.10 0.28
C ILE A 171 -0.90 14.42 0.99
N GLU A 172 -1.69 14.82 1.99
CA GLU A 172 -1.43 16.04 2.75
C GLU A 172 -0.11 15.97 3.54
N GLY A 173 0.23 14.78 4.10
CA GLY A 173 1.53 14.56 4.72
C GLY A 173 2.71 14.83 3.76
N GLY A 174 2.63 14.34 2.54
CA GLY A 174 3.65 14.60 1.50
C GLY A 174 3.71 16.06 1.08
N LYS A 175 2.55 16.73 0.92
CA LYS A 175 2.47 18.15 0.57
C LYS A 175 3.08 19.06 1.62
N LEU A 176 2.91 18.76 2.91
CA LEU A 176 3.53 19.52 4.00
C LEU A 176 5.07 19.53 3.92
N LEU A 177 5.65 18.55 3.24
CA LEU A 177 7.09 18.42 3.02
C LEU A 177 7.54 18.92 1.63
N GLY A 178 6.63 19.53 0.86
CA GLY A 178 6.94 20.17 -0.42
C GLY A 178 6.75 19.30 -1.66
N MET A 179 6.19 18.10 -1.52
CA MET A 179 5.79 17.29 -2.68
C MET A 179 4.53 17.87 -3.35
N ASN A 180 4.37 17.61 -4.65
CA ASN A 180 3.05 17.66 -5.27
C ASN A 180 2.34 16.34 -5.07
N GLY A 181 1.02 16.33 -5.18
CA GLY A 181 0.27 15.08 -5.08
C GLY A 181 -1.22 15.26 -5.17
N PHE A 182 -1.90 14.16 -5.47
CA PHE A 182 -3.36 14.09 -5.56
C PHE A 182 -3.85 12.69 -5.17
N VAL A 183 -5.11 12.64 -4.74
CA VAL A 183 -5.76 11.40 -4.32
C VAL A 183 -6.08 10.57 -5.56
N PHE A 184 -5.67 9.30 -5.55
CA PHE A 184 -5.93 8.35 -6.63
C PHE A 184 -7.40 7.90 -6.66
N LYS A 185 -7.93 7.72 -7.87
CA LYS A 185 -9.25 7.10 -8.11
C LYS A 185 -9.18 5.99 -9.16
N ASP A 186 -8.52 6.27 -10.28
CA ASP A 186 -8.28 5.34 -11.38
C ASP A 186 -7.14 5.85 -12.28
N ALA A 187 -6.66 4.99 -13.18
CA ALA A 187 -5.54 5.32 -14.08
C ALA A 187 -5.85 6.52 -15.00
N LYS A 188 -7.10 6.69 -15.43
CA LYS A 188 -7.50 7.78 -16.33
C LYS A 188 -7.49 9.12 -15.61
N GLN A 189 -8.02 9.18 -14.39
CA GLN A 189 -7.95 10.37 -13.54
C GLN A 189 -6.48 10.70 -13.25
N TYR A 190 -5.68 9.70 -12.87
CA TYR A 190 -4.25 9.89 -12.61
C TYR A 190 -3.55 10.53 -13.80
N GLU A 191 -3.69 9.98 -15.01
CA GLU A 191 -3.05 10.51 -16.20
C GLU A 191 -3.48 11.97 -16.47
N THR A 192 -4.77 12.26 -16.32
CA THR A 192 -5.31 13.60 -16.54
C THR A 192 -4.69 14.62 -15.59
N GLU A 193 -4.70 14.34 -14.28
CA GLU A 193 -4.16 15.26 -13.27
C GLU A 193 -2.63 15.39 -13.38
N LEU A 194 -1.94 14.30 -13.67
CA LEU A 194 -0.50 14.34 -13.94
C LEU A 194 -0.17 15.29 -15.11
N ARG A 195 -0.86 15.12 -16.25
CA ARG A 195 -0.61 15.95 -17.43
C ARG A 195 -0.96 17.43 -17.19
N GLU A 196 -1.89 17.74 -16.31
CA GLU A 196 -2.19 19.10 -15.87
C GLU A 196 -1.07 19.71 -15.03
N LEU A 197 -0.52 18.95 -14.09
CA LEU A 197 0.61 19.39 -13.25
C LEU A 197 1.93 19.56 -14.02
N LEU A 198 2.05 18.95 -15.18
CA LEU A 198 3.27 18.98 -16.01
C LEU A 198 3.26 20.15 -17.04
N LYS A 199 2.15 20.89 -17.16
CA LYS A 199 2.05 22.07 -18.05
C LYS A 199 2.76 23.28 -17.46
#